data_5621f8053eb2b42c9810ed014b5ce8d9
#
_entry.id   5621f8053eb2b42c9810ed014b5ce8d9
#
_cell.length_a   1.000
_cell.length_b   1.000
_cell.length_c   1.000
_cell.angle_alpha   90.00
_cell.angle_beta   90.00
_cell.angle_gamma   90.00
#
_symmetry.space_group_name_H-M   'P 1'
#
loop_
_entity.id
_entity.type
_entity.pdbx_description
1 polymer ?
#
loop_
_entity_poly.entity_id
_entity_poly.type
_entity_poly.pdbx_seq_one_letter_code
_entity_poly.pdbx_strand_id
1 'polypeptide(L)'
;MTDNPNPQPTPQQAAEPQPATEKWTEIEHLPEWDEEFYHVYTAKKHGKWVMLKTLRPEFKDDPECREMMGREFDARYNLAHPNILMINDFEEVPGIGLCIITDDVYGDSLRKLIDKGAVTEHHIEQLRDRLPAALQYIQENRVAHHALRPETIIFTENVGNLKLIDVGFEQRPSLTPNDTAADLVAYGNVVLEALKASQKPHPSLRRAAERASNGSIKNLRSLQTAIHGATSSRIYIAIITFLVLMVGLLLFLNSPLRPTATATVNTEIAQ
;
A
#
# COMPACT_ATOMS: atom_id res chain seq x y z
N MET A 1 -63.56 -11.81 48.87
CA MET A 1 -63.78 -10.99 47.66
C MET A 1 -62.92 -9.75 47.83
N THR A 2 -61.76 -9.76 47.31
CA THR A 2 -60.80 -8.61 47.30
C THR A 2 -60.39 -8.39 45.87
N ASP A 3 -61.01 -7.36 45.31
CA ASP A 3 -60.67 -6.85 43.98
C ASP A 3 -59.25 -6.28 44.00
N ASN A 4 -58.42 -6.79 43.11
CA ASN A 4 -57.09 -6.30 42.86
C ASN A 4 -57.14 -5.44 41.55
N PRO A 5 -56.89 -4.14 41.56
CA PRO A 5 -56.89 -3.35 40.36
C PRO A 5 -55.62 -3.58 39.58
N ASN A 6 -55.79 -4.01 38.33
CA ASN A 6 -54.77 -4.16 37.32
C ASN A 6 -54.06 -2.80 37.02
N PRO A 7 -52.70 -2.69 37.08
CA PRO A 7 -52.02 -1.44 36.73
C PRO A 7 -52.13 -1.16 35.23
N GLN A 8 -52.61 -0.01 34.87
CA GLN A 8 -52.64 0.51 33.50
C GLN A 8 -51.22 0.70 32.98
N PRO A 9 -50.93 0.39 31.69
CA PRO A 9 -49.61 0.66 31.10
C PRO A 9 -49.39 2.18 30.99
N THR A 10 -48.26 2.62 31.53
CA THR A 10 -47.75 3.99 31.38
C THR A 10 -47.55 4.32 29.89
N PRO A 11 -47.97 5.50 29.42
CA PRO A 11 -47.69 5.92 28.04
C PRO A 11 -46.19 5.92 27.81
N GLN A 12 -45.71 5.13 26.84
CA GLN A 12 -44.38 5.25 26.34
C GLN A 12 -44.18 6.66 25.80
N GLN A 13 -43.29 7.44 26.43
CA GLN A 13 -42.80 8.67 25.88
C GLN A 13 -42.29 8.38 24.48
N ALA A 14 -42.93 8.94 23.46
CA ALA A 14 -42.43 8.96 22.11
C ALA A 14 -41.02 9.59 22.15
N ALA A 15 -40.01 8.82 21.75
CA ALA A 15 -38.68 9.34 21.59
C ALA A 15 -38.73 10.54 20.66
N GLU A 16 -38.30 11.70 21.15
CA GLU A 16 -38.12 12.88 20.29
C GLU A 16 -37.27 12.49 19.09
N PRO A 17 -37.66 12.86 17.86
CA PRO A 17 -36.85 12.61 16.68
C PRO A 17 -35.51 13.31 16.88
N GLN A 18 -34.43 12.52 17.00
CA GLN A 18 -33.05 13.04 17.00
C GLN A 18 -32.92 13.89 15.72
N PRO A 19 -32.36 15.12 15.79
CA PRO A 19 -32.17 15.93 14.59
C PRO A 19 -31.35 15.08 13.59
N ALA A 20 -31.89 14.95 12.37
CA ALA A 20 -31.20 14.28 11.29
C ALA A 20 -29.86 14.98 11.14
N THR A 21 -28.75 14.26 11.50
CA THR A 21 -27.41 14.76 11.30
C THR A 21 -27.28 15.08 9.82
N GLU A 22 -26.97 16.33 9.50
CA GLU A 22 -26.74 16.74 8.11
C GLU A 22 -25.74 15.80 7.48
N LYS A 23 -26.07 15.25 6.31
CA LYS A 23 -25.21 14.30 5.61
C LYS A 23 -23.81 14.87 5.35
N TRP A 24 -23.75 16.16 5.06
CA TRP A 24 -22.55 16.91 4.73
C TRP A 24 -22.36 18.09 5.67
N THR A 25 -21.19 18.19 6.27
CA THR A 25 -20.78 19.30 7.14
C THR A 25 -19.30 19.61 6.93
N GLU A 26 -18.88 20.80 7.37
CA GLU A 26 -17.48 21.23 7.40
C GLU A 26 -16.79 21.09 6.01
N ILE A 27 -17.47 21.55 4.95
CA ILE A 27 -16.92 21.51 3.59
C ILE A 27 -15.93 22.67 3.44
N GLU A 28 -14.66 22.37 3.13
CA GLU A 28 -13.58 23.33 2.97
C GLU A 28 -12.78 23.02 1.71
N HIS A 29 -12.49 24.05 0.88
CA HIS A 29 -11.67 23.91 -0.31
C HIS A 29 -10.19 23.80 0.08
N LEU A 30 -9.45 22.87 -0.56
CA LEU A 30 -8.02 22.64 -0.37
C LEU A 30 -7.24 23.03 -1.63
N PRO A 31 -6.94 24.31 -1.86
CA PRO A 31 -6.34 24.79 -3.10
C PRO A 31 -4.96 24.16 -3.41
N GLU A 32 -4.23 23.75 -2.36
CA GLU A 32 -2.93 23.07 -2.47
C GLU A 32 -3.02 21.64 -2.99
N TRP A 33 -4.23 21.08 -3.04
CA TRP A 33 -4.54 19.74 -3.56
C TRP A 33 -5.23 19.78 -4.91
N ASP A 34 -5.53 20.99 -5.43
CA ASP A 34 -6.16 21.15 -6.73
C ASP A 34 -5.32 20.52 -7.85
N GLU A 35 -6.02 19.87 -8.78
CA GLU A 35 -5.43 19.26 -9.97
C GLU A 35 -5.83 20.08 -11.22
N GLU A 36 -5.27 19.71 -12.38
CA GLU A 36 -5.53 20.42 -13.64
C GLU A 36 -7.03 20.57 -13.95
N PHE A 37 -7.81 19.50 -13.78
CA PHE A 37 -9.25 19.48 -14.08
C PHE A 37 -10.13 19.52 -12.84
N TYR A 38 -9.57 19.39 -11.64
CA TYR A 38 -10.33 19.17 -10.42
C TYR A 38 -10.03 20.19 -9.33
N HIS A 39 -11.09 20.55 -8.61
CA HIS A 39 -10.98 21.10 -7.27
C HIS A 39 -11.09 19.99 -6.23
N VAL A 40 -10.31 20.12 -5.16
CA VAL A 40 -10.32 19.18 -4.04
C VAL A 40 -10.81 19.87 -2.78
N TYR A 41 -11.73 19.20 -2.07
CA TYR A 41 -12.28 19.66 -0.80
C TYR A 41 -12.09 18.59 0.26
N THR A 42 -12.00 19.03 1.52
CA THR A 42 -12.27 18.16 2.67
C THR A 42 -13.72 18.41 3.14
N ALA A 43 -14.34 17.39 3.71
CA ALA A 43 -15.70 17.50 4.25
C ALA A 43 -15.95 16.40 5.30
N LYS A 44 -17.02 16.55 6.09
CA LYS A 44 -17.55 15.44 6.88
C LYS A 44 -18.81 14.88 6.23
N LYS A 45 -18.78 13.59 5.91
CA LYS A 45 -19.95 12.79 5.49
C LYS A 45 -20.42 11.96 6.68
N HIS A 46 -21.60 12.22 7.22
CA HIS A 46 -22.11 11.57 8.43
C HIS A 46 -21.11 11.61 9.60
N GLY A 47 -20.40 12.74 9.77
CA GLY A 47 -19.41 12.93 10.82
C GLY A 47 -18.02 12.32 10.57
N LYS A 48 -17.82 11.55 9.48
CA LYS A 48 -16.52 11.00 9.08
C LYS A 48 -15.85 11.92 8.05
N TRP A 49 -14.58 12.25 8.27
CA TRP A 49 -13.80 13.02 7.30
C TRP A 49 -13.61 12.24 6.00
N VAL A 50 -13.77 12.94 4.90
CA VAL A 50 -13.60 12.46 3.52
C VAL A 50 -13.01 13.56 2.66
N MET A 51 -12.38 13.19 1.54
CA MET A 51 -12.01 14.13 0.48
C MET A 51 -13.02 14.05 -0.66
N LEU A 52 -13.31 15.22 -1.26
CA LEU A 52 -14.19 15.38 -2.40
C LEU A 52 -13.35 15.89 -3.57
N LYS A 53 -13.44 15.22 -4.71
CA LYS A 53 -12.80 15.61 -5.95
C LYS A 53 -13.91 15.93 -6.97
N THR A 54 -13.99 17.17 -7.44
CA THR A 54 -15.01 17.62 -8.40
C THR A 54 -14.38 18.38 -9.55
N LEU A 55 -15.00 18.34 -10.72
CA LEU A 55 -14.53 19.14 -11.86
C LEU A 55 -14.56 20.63 -11.52
N ARG A 56 -13.55 21.36 -11.96
CA ARG A 56 -13.53 22.83 -11.89
C ARG A 56 -14.70 23.43 -12.66
N PRO A 57 -15.20 24.61 -12.27
CA PRO A 57 -16.35 25.24 -12.90
C PRO A 57 -16.29 25.30 -14.42
N GLU A 58 -15.09 25.56 -14.99
CA GLU A 58 -14.86 25.66 -16.41
C GLU A 58 -15.01 24.33 -17.18
N PHE A 59 -14.92 23.20 -16.49
CA PHE A 59 -15.01 21.84 -17.06
C PHE A 59 -16.30 21.08 -16.67
N LYS A 60 -17.14 21.65 -15.79
CA LYS A 60 -18.35 20.96 -15.28
C LYS A 60 -19.35 20.59 -16.37
N ASP A 61 -19.46 21.41 -17.41
CA ASP A 61 -20.41 21.22 -18.50
C ASP A 61 -19.76 20.57 -19.75
N ASP A 62 -18.46 20.27 -19.69
CA ASP A 62 -17.75 19.57 -20.74
C ASP A 62 -18.06 18.06 -20.68
N PRO A 63 -18.66 17.49 -21.74
CA PRO A 63 -19.00 16.07 -21.77
C PRO A 63 -17.78 15.15 -21.68
N GLU A 64 -16.64 15.53 -22.28
CA GLU A 64 -15.41 14.75 -22.27
C GLU A 64 -14.81 14.68 -20.87
N CYS A 65 -14.81 15.82 -20.14
CA CYS A 65 -14.35 15.88 -18.76
C CYS A 65 -15.24 15.07 -17.82
N ARG A 66 -16.56 15.12 -18.02
CA ARG A 66 -17.52 14.29 -17.25
C ARG A 66 -17.32 12.79 -17.50
N GLU A 67 -17.12 12.40 -18.76
CA GLU A 67 -16.84 11.01 -19.10
C GLU A 67 -15.50 10.54 -18.52
N MET A 68 -14.47 11.40 -18.56
CA MET A 68 -13.17 11.13 -17.94
C MET A 68 -13.33 10.89 -16.43
N MET A 69 -14.07 11.74 -15.73
CA MET A 69 -14.35 11.59 -14.30
C MET A 69 -15.11 10.29 -13.98
N GLY A 70 -16.10 9.93 -14.80
CA GLY A 70 -16.82 8.66 -14.68
C GLY A 70 -15.90 7.44 -14.87
N ARG A 71 -15.04 7.47 -15.90
CA ARG A 71 -14.05 6.41 -16.14
C ARG A 71 -13.03 6.29 -15.00
N GLU A 72 -12.58 7.41 -14.43
CA GLU A 72 -11.70 7.41 -13.25
C GLU A 72 -12.38 6.72 -12.06
N PHE A 73 -13.64 7.06 -11.82
CA PHE A 73 -14.43 6.42 -10.77
C PHE A 73 -14.55 4.91 -11.01
N ASP A 74 -15.03 4.49 -12.17
CA ASP A 74 -15.24 3.08 -12.52
C ASP A 74 -13.96 2.25 -12.38
N ALA A 75 -12.83 2.83 -12.77
CA ALA A 75 -11.52 2.19 -12.69
C ALA A 75 -11.06 1.92 -11.27
N ARG A 76 -11.35 2.84 -10.37
CA ARG A 76 -10.78 2.87 -9.02
C ARG A 76 -11.74 2.39 -7.94
N TYR A 77 -13.06 2.43 -8.18
CA TYR A 77 -14.08 2.09 -7.19
C TYR A 77 -13.92 0.69 -6.61
N ASN A 78 -13.44 -0.26 -7.43
CA ASN A 78 -13.22 -1.65 -7.01
C ASN A 78 -11.81 -1.91 -6.43
N LEU A 79 -10.94 -0.88 -6.37
CA LEU A 79 -9.59 -1.04 -5.84
C LEU A 79 -9.60 -0.91 -4.32
N ALA A 80 -9.59 -2.04 -3.61
CA ALA A 80 -9.54 -2.10 -2.15
C ALA A 80 -8.18 -2.63 -1.67
N HIS A 81 -7.24 -1.73 -1.39
CA HIS A 81 -5.90 -2.09 -0.92
C HIS A 81 -5.42 -1.09 0.16
N PRO A 82 -4.76 -1.54 1.25
CA PRO A 82 -4.36 -0.66 2.35
C PRO A 82 -3.43 0.49 1.93
N ASN A 83 -2.68 0.31 0.86
CA ASN A 83 -1.72 1.31 0.36
C ASN A 83 -2.22 2.05 -0.90
N ILE A 84 -3.51 1.99 -1.22
CA ILE A 84 -4.16 2.75 -2.29
C ILE A 84 -5.26 3.59 -1.66
N LEU A 85 -5.43 4.82 -2.10
CA LEU A 85 -6.55 5.65 -1.69
C LEU A 85 -7.84 5.07 -2.25
N MET A 86 -8.74 4.67 -1.35
CA MET A 86 -10.03 4.09 -1.73
C MET A 86 -11.01 5.17 -2.15
N ILE A 87 -11.74 4.89 -3.23
CA ILE A 87 -12.94 5.64 -3.58
C ILE A 87 -14.11 5.01 -2.83
N ASN A 88 -14.84 5.84 -2.10
CA ASN A 88 -15.97 5.41 -1.29
C ASN A 88 -17.31 5.59 -2.01
N ASP A 89 -17.44 6.64 -2.84
CA ASP A 89 -18.69 6.98 -3.48
C ASP A 89 -18.53 7.94 -4.67
N PHE A 90 -19.61 8.11 -5.46
CA PHE A 90 -19.68 9.05 -6.57
C PHE A 90 -21.09 9.66 -6.58
N GLU A 91 -21.23 10.85 -6.00
CA GLU A 91 -22.54 11.47 -5.80
C GLU A 91 -22.51 12.99 -5.87
N GLU A 92 -23.70 13.56 -6.02
CA GLU A 92 -23.90 15.00 -6.01
C GLU A 92 -23.79 15.54 -4.57
N VAL A 93 -22.90 16.50 -4.33
CA VAL A 93 -22.70 17.17 -3.05
C VAL A 93 -23.31 18.58 -3.14
N PRO A 94 -24.25 18.94 -2.24
CA PRO A 94 -24.91 20.23 -2.27
C PRO A 94 -23.93 21.42 -2.26
N GLY A 95 -24.08 22.33 -3.21
CA GLY A 95 -23.23 23.53 -3.36
C GLY A 95 -21.86 23.28 -4.03
N ILE A 96 -21.45 22.01 -4.23
CA ILE A 96 -20.18 21.63 -4.88
C ILE A 96 -20.44 21.06 -6.26
N GLY A 97 -21.37 20.10 -6.39
CA GLY A 97 -21.68 19.38 -7.61
C GLY A 97 -21.29 17.90 -7.53
N LEU A 98 -21.17 17.23 -8.67
CA LEU A 98 -20.80 15.82 -8.75
C LEU A 98 -19.37 15.60 -8.26
N CYS A 99 -19.19 14.70 -7.30
CA CYS A 99 -17.92 14.44 -6.64
C CYS A 99 -17.55 12.96 -6.65
N ILE A 100 -16.28 12.67 -6.87
CA ILE A 100 -15.65 11.43 -6.42
C ILE A 100 -15.29 11.63 -4.95
N ILE A 101 -15.75 10.71 -4.09
CA ILE A 101 -15.56 10.76 -2.64
C ILE A 101 -14.55 9.70 -2.24
N THR A 102 -13.49 10.11 -1.57
CA THR A 102 -12.42 9.20 -1.11
C THR A 102 -12.28 9.24 0.40
N ASP A 103 -11.53 8.27 0.94
CA ASP A 103 -11.05 8.40 2.31
C ASP A 103 -10.25 9.69 2.47
N ASP A 104 -10.27 10.23 3.68
CA ASP A 104 -9.42 11.34 4.06
C ASP A 104 -7.96 10.86 4.19
N VAL A 105 -7.03 11.58 3.54
CA VAL A 105 -5.61 11.28 3.55
C VAL A 105 -4.83 12.47 4.11
N TYR A 106 -4.83 12.57 5.43
CA TYR A 106 -3.96 13.52 6.13
C TYR A 106 -2.53 13.01 6.14
N GLY A 107 -1.63 13.78 5.54
CA GLY A 107 -0.20 13.47 5.57
C GLY A 107 0.62 14.28 4.58
N ASP A 108 1.93 14.11 4.64
CA ASP A 108 2.85 14.77 3.72
C ASP A 108 3.10 13.87 2.49
N SER A 109 3.13 14.47 1.30
CA SER A 109 3.59 13.77 0.11
C SER A 109 5.09 13.47 0.22
N LEU A 110 5.54 12.41 -0.48
CA LEU A 110 6.97 12.12 -0.56
C LEU A 110 7.76 13.31 -1.12
N ARG A 111 7.19 14.08 -2.06
CA ARG A 111 7.79 15.33 -2.56
C ARG A 111 8.07 16.31 -1.42
N LYS A 112 7.06 16.59 -0.62
CA LYS A 112 7.18 17.52 0.52
C LYS A 112 8.19 17.03 1.56
N LEU A 113 8.28 15.71 1.80
CA LEU A 113 9.28 15.11 2.69
C LEU A 113 10.70 15.22 2.11
N ILE A 114 10.86 15.04 0.80
CA ILE A 114 12.15 15.21 0.11
C ILE A 114 12.61 16.67 0.21
N ASP A 115 11.74 17.61 -0.11
CA ASP A 115 12.04 19.04 -0.13
C ASP A 115 12.40 19.58 1.27
N LYS A 116 11.75 19.02 2.30
CA LYS A 116 12.06 19.32 3.72
C LYS A 116 13.29 18.58 4.26
N GLY A 117 13.88 17.63 3.54
CA GLY A 117 14.92 16.74 4.05
C GLY A 117 14.43 15.84 5.19
N ALA A 118 13.13 15.52 5.22
CA ALA A 118 12.46 14.79 6.30
C ALA A 118 12.20 13.30 5.96
N VAL A 119 12.86 12.77 4.92
CA VAL A 119 12.75 11.35 4.56
C VAL A 119 13.42 10.49 5.62
N THR A 120 12.63 9.65 6.30
CA THR A 120 13.09 8.75 7.36
C THR A 120 13.33 7.33 6.84
N GLU A 121 13.96 6.49 7.68
CA GLU A 121 14.13 5.06 7.41
C GLU A 121 12.77 4.36 7.17
N HIS A 122 11.77 4.70 7.98
CA HIS A 122 10.42 4.15 7.84
C HIS A 122 9.83 4.45 6.45
N HIS A 123 10.01 5.67 5.93
CA HIS A 123 9.56 6.01 4.57
C HIS A 123 10.25 5.14 3.51
N ILE A 124 11.56 4.90 3.65
CA ILE A 124 12.31 4.03 2.73
C ILE A 124 11.83 2.58 2.80
N GLU A 125 11.54 2.06 4.00
CA GLU A 125 10.96 0.72 4.18
C GLU A 125 9.58 0.60 3.53
N GLN A 126 8.72 1.59 3.67
CA GLN A 126 7.43 1.63 3.00
C GLN A 126 7.57 1.63 1.46
N LEU A 127 8.50 2.44 0.92
CA LEU A 127 8.80 2.46 -0.52
C LEU A 127 9.37 1.12 -1.01
N ARG A 128 10.14 0.43 -0.18
CA ARG A 128 10.71 -0.88 -0.50
C ARG A 128 9.65 -1.98 -0.52
N ASP A 129 8.76 -2.01 0.48
CA ASP A 129 7.91 -3.16 0.74
C ASP A 129 6.45 -2.93 0.30
N ARG A 130 5.89 -1.75 0.57
CA ARG A 130 4.47 -1.46 0.35
C ARG A 130 4.17 -0.94 -1.05
N LEU A 131 5.06 -0.12 -1.60
CA LEU A 131 4.85 0.42 -2.94
C LEU A 131 4.84 -0.67 -4.02
N PRO A 132 5.78 -1.65 -4.06
CA PRO A 132 5.68 -2.76 -5.01
C PRO A 132 4.44 -3.63 -4.82
N ALA A 133 3.98 -3.83 -3.58
CA ALA A 133 2.76 -4.58 -3.30
C ALA A 133 1.51 -3.86 -3.84
N ALA A 134 1.43 -2.54 -3.67
CA ALA A 134 0.35 -1.73 -4.25
C ALA A 134 0.38 -1.76 -5.79
N LEU A 135 1.56 -1.61 -6.41
CA LEU A 135 1.71 -1.72 -7.87
C LEU A 135 1.32 -3.11 -8.39
N GLN A 136 1.65 -4.17 -7.65
CA GLN A 136 1.22 -5.51 -8.00
C GLN A 136 -0.30 -5.63 -7.98
N TYR A 137 -0.93 -5.14 -6.93
CA TYR A 137 -2.38 -5.19 -6.79
C TYR A 137 -3.11 -4.46 -7.92
N ILE A 138 -2.68 -3.24 -8.29
CA ILE A 138 -3.32 -2.51 -9.40
C ILE A 138 -3.12 -3.23 -10.74
N GLN A 139 -1.94 -3.81 -11.00
CA GLN A 139 -1.69 -4.58 -12.24
C GLN A 139 -2.52 -5.87 -12.30
N GLU A 140 -2.71 -6.58 -11.18
CA GLU A 140 -3.60 -7.75 -11.09
C GLU A 140 -5.06 -7.37 -11.37
N ASN A 141 -5.47 -6.15 -11.04
CA ASN A 141 -6.78 -5.58 -11.38
C ASN A 141 -6.82 -4.91 -12.77
N ARG A 142 -5.79 -5.12 -13.61
CA ARG A 142 -5.70 -4.58 -14.99
C ARG A 142 -5.69 -3.05 -15.04
N VAL A 143 -5.14 -2.42 -14.04
CA VAL A 143 -4.91 -0.98 -13.96
C VAL A 143 -3.42 -0.71 -13.92
N ALA A 144 -2.95 0.39 -14.50
CA ALA A 144 -1.61 0.94 -14.31
C ALA A 144 -1.72 2.28 -13.59
N HIS A 145 -0.66 2.68 -12.88
CA HIS A 145 -0.69 3.96 -12.18
C HIS A 145 -0.58 5.14 -13.17
N HIS A 146 0.28 5.01 -14.17
CA HIS A 146 0.63 6.00 -15.22
C HIS A 146 1.24 7.31 -14.73
N ALA A 147 0.92 7.76 -13.51
CA ALA A 147 1.34 9.03 -12.93
C ALA A 147 2.17 8.85 -11.64
N LEU A 148 2.87 7.73 -11.48
CA LEU A 148 3.65 7.46 -10.26
C LEU A 148 4.84 8.45 -10.15
N ARG A 149 4.79 9.30 -9.14
CA ARG A 149 5.77 10.34 -8.82
C ARG A 149 5.76 10.64 -7.32
N PRO A 150 6.75 11.36 -6.79
CA PRO A 150 6.78 11.67 -5.35
C PRO A 150 5.54 12.42 -4.84
N GLU A 151 4.84 13.17 -5.68
CA GLU A 151 3.63 13.91 -5.35
C GLU A 151 2.42 12.98 -5.13
N THR A 152 2.37 11.83 -5.82
CA THR A 152 1.25 10.86 -5.73
C THR A 152 1.46 9.79 -4.66
N ILE A 153 2.46 9.93 -3.80
CA ILE A 153 2.75 9.06 -2.68
C ILE A 153 2.61 9.86 -1.39
N ILE A 154 1.58 9.57 -0.62
CA ILE A 154 1.30 10.24 0.65
C ILE A 154 1.70 9.33 1.81
N PHE A 155 2.31 9.89 2.84
CA PHE A 155 2.56 9.23 4.12
C PHE A 155 1.65 9.81 5.17
N THR A 156 0.76 8.96 5.73
CA THR A 156 -0.25 9.40 6.71
C THR A 156 0.39 9.83 8.03
N GLU A 157 -0.12 10.90 8.64
CA GLU A 157 0.46 11.50 9.85
C GLU A 157 0.52 10.54 11.05
N ASN A 158 -0.54 9.76 11.28
CA ASN A 158 -0.67 8.98 12.51
C ASN A 158 0.27 7.77 12.59
N VAL A 159 0.50 7.08 11.47
CA VAL A 159 1.24 5.80 11.44
C VAL A 159 2.33 5.81 10.36
N GLY A 160 2.40 6.86 9.53
CA GLY A 160 3.33 6.96 8.41
C GLY A 160 3.08 5.91 7.32
N ASN A 161 1.85 5.42 7.19
CA ASN A 161 1.51 4.45 6.15
C ASN A 161 1.50 5.11 4.78
N LEU A 162 2.12 4.44 3.82
CA LEU A 162 2.10 4.84 2.42
C LEU A 162 0.69 4.67 1.83
N LYS A 163 0.21 5.71 1.14
CA LYS A 163 -1.00 5.72 0.32
C LYS A 163 -0.67 6.23 -1.09
N LEU A 164 -1.05 5.47 -2.10
CA LEU A 164 -1.03 5.92 -3.49
C LEU A 164 -2.30 6.68 -3.81
N ILE A 165 -2.18 7.85 -4.42
CA ILE A 165 -3.27 8.63 -4.99
C ILE A 165 -3.15 8.63 -6.53
N ASP A 166 -4.17 9.10 -7.25
CA ASP A 166 -4.23 9.25 -8.71
C ASP A 166 -3.96 7.96 -9.51
N VAL A 167 -4.28 6.81 -8.93
CA VAL A 167 -4.15 5.51 -9.62
C VAL A 167 -5.10 5.47 -10.81
N GLY A 168 -4.58 5.20 -12.00
CA GLY A 168 -5.39 5.01 -13.21
C GLY A 168 -6.00 6.29 -13.78
N PHE A 169 -5.45 7.46 -13.48
CA PHE A 169 -5.95 8.76 -13.95
C PHE A 169 -6.09 8.84 -15.48
N GLU A 170 -5.16 8.25 -16.23
CA GLU A 170 -5.22 8.14 -17.69
C GLU A 170 -5.60 6.73 -18.14
N GLN A 171 -6.71 6.19 -17.66
CA GLN A 171 -7.03 4.81 -17.93
C GLN A 171 -7.31 4.57 -19.41
N ARG A 172 -6.49 3.73 -20.03
CA ARG A 172 -6.70 3.18 -21.35
C ARG A 172 -7.59 1.94 -21.28
N PRO A 173 -8.31 1.60 -22.36
CA PRO A 173 -9.23 0.45 -22.37
C PRO A 173 -8.57 -0.90 -22.08
N SER A 174 -7.25 -1.01 -22.27
CA SER A 174 -6.50 -2.24 -21.99
C SER A 174 -5.11 -1.92 -21.47
N LEU A 175 -4.70 -2.62 -20.40
CA LEU A 175 -3.34 -2.59 -19.88
C LEU A 175 -2.40 -3.28 -20.87
N THR A 176 -1.35 -2.59 -21.27
CA THR A 176 -0.28 -3.14 -22.11
C THR A 176 0.98 -3.47 -21.31
N PRO A 177 1.87 -4.36 -21.80
CA PRO A 177 3.16 -4.58 -21.17
C PRO A 177 4.02 -3.31 -21.01
N ASN A 178 3.80 -2.32 -21.89
CA ASN A 178 4.49 -1.03 -21.82
C ASN A 178 4.00 -0.20 -20.62
N ASP A 179 2.73 -0.24 -20.28
CA ASP A 179 2.17 0.49 -19.15
C ASP A 179 2.75 -0.04 -17.83
N THR A 180 2.82 -1.36 -17.68
CA THR A 180 3.45 -1.98 -16.50
C THR A 180 4.95 -1.70 -16.43
N ALA A 181 5.64 -1.65 -17.57
CA ALA A 181 7.06 -1.30 -17.62
C ALA A 181 7.27 0.18 -17.26
N ALA A 182 6.39 1.08 -17.68
CA ALA A 182 6.44 2.49 -17.32
C ALA A 182 6.30 2.70 -15.80
N ASP A 183 5.36 2.02 -15.15
CA ASP A 183 5.21 2.07 -13.69
C ASP A 183 6.47 1.57 -12.96
N LEU A 184 7.15 0.55 -13.50
CA LEU A 184 8.41 0.05 -12.91
C LEU A 184 9.55 1.05 -13.06
N VAL A 185 9.64 1.74 -14.20
CA VAL A 185 10.61 2.82 -14.42
C VAL A 185 10.32 3.98 -13.46
N ALA A 186 9.06 4.36 -13.33
CA ALA A 186 8.63 5.40 -12.40
C ALA A 186 8.94 5.03 -10.93
N TYR A 187 8.68 3.78 -10.53
CA TYR A 187 9.10 3.25 -9.23
C TYR A 187 10.61 3.46 -8.99
N GLY A 188 11.43 3.06 -9.97
CA GLY A 188 12.89 3.23 -9.88
C GLY A 188 13.29 4.67 -9.65
N ASN A 189 12.72 5.60 -10.41
CA ASN A 189 13.00 7.04 -10.30
C ASN A 189 12.59 7.60 -8.94
N VAL A 190 11.38 7.29 -8.47
CA VAL A 190 10.87 7.72 -7.16
C VAL A 190 11.76 7.25 -6.03
N VAL A 191 12.13 5.96 -6.04
CA VAL A 191 12.99 5.39 -4.99
C VAL A 191 14.38 6.00 -5.01
N LEU A 192 14.97 6.22 -6.20
CA LEU A 192 16.28 6.86 -6.31
C LEU A 192 16.26 8.29 -5.77
N GLU A 193 15.18 9.03 -6.03
CA GLU A 193 15.01 10.38 -5.51
C GLU A 193 14.88 10.40 -3.98
N ALA A 194 14.06 9.52 -3.42
CA ALA A 194 13.93 9.35 -1.98
C ALA A 194 15.26 8.95 -1.30
N LEU A 195 16.03 8.05 -1.93
CA LEU A 195 17.34 7.61 -1.43
C LEU A 195 18.42 8.71 -1.45
N LYS A 196 18.28 9.73 -2.29
CA LYS A 196 19.16 10.92 -2.26
C LYS A 196 18.89 11.77 -1.03
N ALA A 197 17.63 11.85 -0.60
CA ALA A 197 17.21 12.60 0.59
C ALA A 197 17.38 11.80 1.90
N SER A 198 17.59 10.48 1.83
CA SER A 198 17.81 9.63 3.00
C SER A 198 19.24 9.78 3.53
N GLN A 199 19.38 9.78 4.85
CA GLN A 199 20.67 9.86 5.53
C GLN A 199 21.42 8.52 5.56
N LYS A 200 20.73 7.39 5.35
CA LYS A 200 21.33 6.05 5.44
C LYS A 200 21.58 5.43 4.07
N PRO A 201 22.65 4.66 3.90
CA PRO A 201 22.91 3.95 2.66
C PRO A 201 22.03 2.70 2.53
N HIS A 202 21.41 2.52 1.37
CA HIS A 202 20.59 1.35 1.01
C HIS A 202 21.10 0.71 -0.29
N PRO A 203 22.29 0.06 -0.29
CA PRO A 203 22.96 -0.35 -1.52
C PRO A 203 22.20 -1.40 -2.34
N SER A 204 21.45 -2.29 -1.72
CA SER A 204 20.62 -3.28 -2.42
C SER A 204 19.40 -2.64 -3.08
N LEU A 205 18.67 -1.80 -2.34
CA LEU A 205 17.51 -1.08 -2.84
C LEU A 205 17.91 -0.10 -3.95
N ARG A 206 19.02 0.63 -3.79
CA ARG A 206 19.56 1.52 -4.82
C ARG A 206 19.83 0.77 -6.13
N ARG A 207 20.54 -0.38 -6.08
CA ARG A 207 20.79 -1.19 -7.27
C ARG A 207 19.50 -1.72 -7.93
N ALA A 208 18.53 -2.11 -7.14
CA ALA A 208 17.23 -2.52 -7.67
C ALA A 208 16.50 -1.36 -8.35
N ALA A 209 16.49 -0.17 -7.72
CA ALA A 209 15.89 1.04 -8.25
C ALA A 209 16.59 1.52 -9.54
N GLU A 210 17.92 1.50 -9.62
CA GLU A 210 18.70 1.81 -10.82
C GLU A 210 18.35 0.87 -11.99
N ARG A 211 18.20 -0.42 -11.70
CA ARG A 211 17.79 -1.42 -12.71
C ARG A 211 16.33 -1.25 -13.13
N ALA A 212 15.47 -0.79 -12.25
CA ALA A 212 14.08 -0.47 -12.58
C ALA A 212 14.04 0.80 -13.45
N SER A 213 14.69 1.88 -13.04
CA SER A 213 14.67 3.17 -13.73
C SER A 213 15.24 3.12 -15.15
N ASN A 214 16.23 2.26 -15.42
CA ASN A 214 16.78 2.06 -16.76
C ASN A 214 16.02 1.01 -17.61
N GLY A 215 14.89 0.50 -17.10
CA GLY A 215 14.05 -0.47 -17.80
C GLY A 215 14.62 -1.90 -17.87
N SER A 216 15.68 -2.22 -17.10
CA SER A 216 16.22 -3.59 -17.06
C SER A 216 15.32 -4.58 -16.33
N ILE A 217 14.44 -4.09 -15.44
CA ILE A 217 13.43 -4.88 -14.76
C ILE A 217 12.12 -4.79 -15.55
N LYS A 218 11.61 -5.95 -16.00
CA LYS A 218 10.44 -6.03 -16.89
C LYS A 218 9.12 -6.39 -16.19
N ASN A 219 9.18 -6.86 -14.95
CA ASN A 219 7.99 -7.25 -14.19
C ASN A 219 8.22 -7.14 -12.69
N LEU A 220 7.13 -7.07 -11.93
CA LEU A 220 7.15 -6.89 -10.47
C LEU A 220 7.83 -8.05 -9.72
N ARG A 221 7.70 -9.28 -10.20
CA ARG A 221 8.39 -10.43 -9.59
C ARG A 221 9.91 -10.24 -9.64
N SER A 222 10.43 -9.79 -10.78
CA SER A 222 11.85 -9.48 -10.93
C SER A 222 12.29 -8.30 -10.05
N LEU A 223 11.41 -7.30 -9.88
CA LEU A 223 11.64 -6.18 -8.97
C LEU A 223 11.73 -6.67 -7.51
N GLN A 224 10.75 -7.43 -7.05
CA GLN A 224 10.73 -7.98 -5.69
C GLN A 224 11.96 -8.85 -5.42
N THR A 225 12.36 -9.70 -6.38
CA THR A 225 13.59 -10.50 -6.28
C THR A 225 14.84 -9.61 -6.19
N ALA A 226 14.88 -8.50 -6.92
CA ALA A 226 16.01 -7.58 -6.88
C ALA A 226 16.10 -6.80 -5.56
N ILE A 227 14.95 -6.42 -4.99
CA ILE A 227 14.83 -5.68 -3.73
C ILE A 227 15.23 -6.57 -2.54
N HIS A 228 14.61 -7.74 -2.42
CA HIS A 228 14.80 -8.63 -1.28
C HIS A 228 16.05 -9.53 -1.41
N GLY A 229 16.65 -9.52 -2.59
CA GLY A 229 17.85 -10.29 -2.93
C GLY A 229 17.60 -11.79 -2.96
N ALA A 230 18.55 -12.53 -3.52
CA ALA A 230 18.58 -13.99 -3.43
C ALA A 230 18.92 -14.50 -2.00
N THR A 231 18.85 -13.63 -1.00
CA THR A 231 19.21 -13.91 0.40
C THR A 231 18.36 -15.04 0.97
N SER A 232 17.08 -15.05 0.63
CA SER A 232 16.16 -16.11 1.07
C SER A 232 16.60 -17.49 0.54
N SER A 233 16.88 -17.60 -0.76
CA SER A 233 17.28 -18.89 -1.36
C SER A 233 18.61 -19.42 -0.81
N ARG A 234 19.60 -18.56 -0.60
CA ARG A 234 20.89 -18.95 -0.04
C ARG A 234 20.80 -19.39 1.42
N ILE A 235 19.97 -18.73 2.21
CA ILE A 235 19.70 -19.12 3.60
C ILE A 235 18.98 -20.47 3.64
N TYR A 236 17.95 -20.69 2.81
CA TYR A 236 17.26 -21.98 2.72
C TYR A 236 18.19 -23.10 2.27
N ILE A 237 19.02 -22.85 1.26
CA ILE A 237 20.03 -23.84 0.81
C ILE A 237 21.02 -24.14 1.96
N ALA A 238 21.52 -23.14 2.66
CA ALA A 238 22.42 -23.32 3.79
C ALA A 238 21.76 -24.12 4.94
N ILE A 239 20.51 -23.82 5.27
CA ILE A 239 19.74 -24.57 6.29
C ILE A 239 19.53 -26.02 5.85
N ILE A 240 19.11 -26.26 4.60
CA ILE A 240 18.90 -27.61 4.07
C ILE A 240 20.21 -28.38 4.09
N THR A 241 21.30 -27.78 3.62
CA THR A 241 22.64 -28.41 3.63
C THR A 241 23.08 -28.74 5.05
N PHE A 242 22.88 -27.83 6.01
CA PHE A 242 23.19 -28.09 7.42
C PHE A 242 22.36 -29.25 8.00
N LEU A 243 21.05 -29.30 7.72
CA LEU A 243 20.16 -30.38 8.16
C LEU A 243 20.59 -31.73 7.56
N VAL A 244 20.94 -31.79 6.27
CA VAL A 244 21.40 -33.00 5.61
C VAL A 244 22.72 -33.49 6.25
N LEU A 245 23.67 -32.58 6.52
CA LEU A 245 24.94 -32.92 7.18
C LEU A 245 24.69 -33.41 8.61
N MET A 246 23.75 -32.79 9.35
CA MET A 246 23.43 -33.21 10.71
C MET A 246 22.78 -34.59 10.75
N VAL A 247 21.84 -34.87 9.83
CA VAL A 247 21.27 -36.22 9.68
C VAL A 247 22.34 -37.24 9.29
N GLY A 248 23.22 -36.94 8.35
CA GLY A 248 24.33 -37.79 7.97
C GLY A 248 25.26 -38.09 9.14
N LEU A 249 25.56 -37.08 9.96
CA LEU A 249 26.39 -37.26 11.17
C LEU A 249 25.68 -38.15 12.21
N LEU A 250 24.36 -37.94 12.42
CA LEU A 250 23.62 -38.80 13.35
C LEU A 250 23.56 -40.26 12.89
N LEU A 251 23.36 -40.49 11.58
CA LEU A 251 23.37 -41.82 11.01
C LEU A 251 24.78 -42.48 11.13
N PHE A 252 25.85 -41.71 10.90
CA PHE A 252 27.23 -42.16 11.08
C PHE A 252 27.55 -42.53 12.55
N LEU A 253 27.08 -41.66 13.49
CA LEU A 253 27.27 -41.91 14.93
C LEU A 253 26.48 -43.12 15.44
N ASN A 254 25.34 -43.43 14.80
CA ASN A 254 24.48 -44.55 15.17
C ASN A 254 24.72 -45.81 14.32
N SER A 255 25.71 -45.76 13.40
CA SER A 255 26.08 -46.90 12.55
C SER A 255 26.81 -47.97 13.35
N PRO A 256 26.45 -49.28 13.17
CA PRO A 256 27.14 -50.42 13.80
C PRO A 256 28.57 -50.67 13.25
N LEU A 257 29.00 -49.90 12.23
CA LEU A 257 30.31 -49.97 11.60
C LEU A 257 31.42 -49.15 12.32
N ARG A 258 31.22 -48.71 13.54
CA ARG A 258 32.29 -48.10 14.32
C ARG A 258 33.37 -49.14 14.59
N PRO A 259 34.65 -48.91 14.17
CA PRO A 259 35.74 -49.78 14.59
C PRO A 259 35.88 -49.70 16.12
N THR A 260 35.56 -50.77 16.79
CA THR A 260 35.83 -50.91 18.23
C THR A 260 37.36 -50.94 18.35
N ALA A 261 37.91 -49.95 19.05
CA ALA A 261 39.31 -49.98 19.45
C ALA A 261 39.51 -51.21 20.37
N THR A 262 40.11 -52.24 19.82
CA THR A 262 40.57 -53.42 20.56
C THR A 262 41.70 -52.97 21.47
N ALA A 263 41.42 -52.87 22.77
CA ALA A 263 42.44 -52.72 23.79
C ALA A 263 43.22 -54.04 23.85
N THR A 264 44.43 -54.05 23.33
CA THR A 264 45.39 -55.12 23.58
C THR A 264 45.83 -55.07 25.04
N VAL A 265 45.28 -55.95 25.84
CA VAL A 265 45.78 -56.23 27.18
C VAL A 265 47.10 -57.07 26.99
N ASN A 266 48.25 -56.45 27.17
CA ASN A 266 49.55 -57.17 27.34
C ASN A 266 49.51 -57.80 28.74
N THR A 267 49.31 -59.09 28.77
CA THR A 267 49.62 -59.95 29.95
C THR A 267 51.09 -60.24 29.90
N GLU A 268 51.94 -59.55 30.63
CA GLU A 268 53.27 -59.94 30.97
C GLU A 268 53.24 -61.04 32.05
N ILE A 269 53.57 -62.24 31.73
CA ILE A 269 53.79 -63.38 32.66
C ILE A 269 55.21 -63.25 33.19
N ALA A 270 55.31 -63.10 34.50
CA ALA A 270 56.55 -63.15 35.23
C ALA A 270 57.09 -64.61 35.30
N GLN A 271 58.35 -64.74 35.09
CA GLN A 271 59.25 -65.72 35.76
C GLN A 271 60.47 -64.98 36.26
#